data_ec0cb8f8f15e9aa04f6aeb33518afda4
#
_entry.id   ec0cb8f8f15e9aa04f6aeb33518afda4
#
_cell.length_a   1.000
_cell.length_b   1.000
_cell.length_c   1.000
_cell.angle_alpha   90.00
_cell.angle_beta   90.00
_cell.angle_gamma   90.00
#
_symmetry.space_group_name_H-M   'P 1'
#
loop_
_entity.id
_entity.type
_entity.pdbx_description
1 polymer ?
#
loop_
_entity_poly.entity_id
_entity_poly.type
_entity_poly.pdbx_seq_one_letter_code
_entity_poly.pdbx_strand_id
1 'polypeptide(L)'
;MNKEGALIPLAAADIPAIVKEGNMYTTTVKLRKDMRWSNGAPFTADDVVFTYNTIQGMQIPGGNWSGAYEPAKIEKVDTWTVKFYFTEKKTMSIYYSALMSAIVCSNYWKPIVEKAKKQADPVQWLLAQEVVDPGITSLNVGKIEKGAFVQIIKTVANDKYWQYGEKNIYYKNGGFTISNSKTGFKWSTSDPKPSGAVDLEVVNGPFVDTIVYKIFGTKQVAIQALLTGDIDYIFNPVGITAGESEQLKGQKNIKIVSNPQLGFRFLAFNMRRSPMNIKEFRQALAALIDRDFICNQVLQGRAIPLATPIPPANTFWYNSAVKTIGEGLNMGERYALAISLLKKAGFKWDTEPVIDTKDTKNPVKTVGKGLKGPDGKPVPTLTLLCPSMDYDPMRAQTGMYIEQWAKNIGMPINLKLTDFNEISTKAFDEVDFDMFILGWGIPRVPTYFKDFWHSSQMAPEGFNVPGYANPEFDALVDEFEYADDFTEARKAIFEAQQILADDLPYIILFTNPMVEAYRTTIQFPFDNVLDGIQGYYGLPENVKRVQ
;
A
#
# COMPACT_ATOMS: atom_id res chain seq x y z
N MET A 1 -2.58 -11.53 9.14
CA MET A 1 -1.74 -11.21 10.32
C MET A 1 -2.65 -10.71 11.43
N ASN A 2 -2.26 -10.89 12.71
CA ASN A 2 -2.98 -10.29 13.83
C ASN A 2 -2.66 -8.78 13.95
N LYS A 3 -3.27 -8.07 14.93
CA LYS A 3 -3.04 -6.62 15.12
C LYS A 3 -1.58 -6.27 15.45
N GLU A 4 -0.82 -7.23 15.97
CA GLU A 4 0.62 -7.08 16.24
C GLU A 4 1.51 -7.35 15.01
N GLY A 5 0.92 -7.83 13.92
CA GLY A 5 1.62 -8.19 12.68
C GLY A 5 2.24 -9.58 12.68
N ALA A 6 1.95 -10.41 13.68
CA ALA A 6 2.36 -11.81 13.66
C ALA A 6 1.53 -12.62 12.65
N LEU A 7 2.19 -13.60 12.00
CA LEU A 7 1.53 -14.52 11.10
C LEU A 7 0.52 -15.39 11.89
N ILE A 8 -0.71 -15.47 11.41
CA ILE A 8 -1.76 -16.31 11.98
C ILE A 8 -2.44 -17.11 10.87
N PRO A 9 -2.97 -18.31 11.17
CA PRO A 9 -3.74 -19.05 10.17
C PRO A 9 -5.07 -18.34 9.88
N LEU A 10 -5.45 -18.29 8.60
CA LEU A 10 -6.76 -17.80 8.15
C LEU A 10 -7.50 -18.96 7.47
N ALA A 11 -7.18 -19.27 6.22
CA ALA A 11 -7.70 -20.43 5.50
C ALA A 11 -6.97 -21.73 5.89
N ALA A 12 -5.69 -21.62 6.27
CA ALA A 12 -4.94 -22.72 6.84
C ALA A 12 -5.39 -23.04 8.28
N ALA A 13 -5.30 -24.28 8.68
CA ALA A 13 -5.59 -24.72 10.06
C ALA A 13 -4.41 -24.46 11.02
N ASP A 14 -3.20 -24.30 10.47
CA ASP A 14 -1.97 -24.01 11.18
C ASP A 14 -0.97 -23.31 10.25
N ILE A 15 0.14 -22.82 10.79
CA ILE A 15 1.27 -22.28 10.00
C ILE A 15 2.07 -23.50 9.47
N PRO A 16 2.11 -23.71 8.15
CA PRO A 16 2.77 -24.90 7.60
C PRO A 16 4.29 -24.73 7.60
N ALA A 17 5.02 -25.82 7.82
CA ALA A 17 6.48 -25.85 7.71
C ALA A 17 6.95 -25.95 6.26
N ILE A 18 8.11 -25.37 5.94
CA ILE A 18 8.81 -25.57 4.68
C ILE A 18 9.78 -26.75 4.85
N VAL A 19 9.66 -27.76 3.99
CA VAL A 19 10.44 -29.01 4.07
C VAL A 19 11.17 -29.25 2.75
N LYS A 20 12.42 -29.70 2.80
CA LYS A 20 13.16 -30.12 1.60
C LYS A 20 12.81 -31.57 1.23
N GLU A 21 12.33 -31.77 0.02
CA GLU A 21 12.02 -33.09 -0.54
C GLU A 21 12.72 -33.26 -1.89
N GLY A 22 13.77 -34.06 -1.91
CA GLY A 22 14.63 -34.21 -3.10
C GLY A 22 15.25 -32.86 -3.49
N ASN A 23 15.01 -32.42 -4.71
CA ASN A 23 15.52 -31.15 -5.24
C ASN A 23 14.51 -29.98 -5.07
N MET A 24 13.38 -30.20 -4.42
CA MET A 24 12.35 -29.19 -4.21
C MET A 24 12.18 -28.86 -2.73
N TYR A 25 11.67 -27.68 -2.47
CA TYR A 25 11.14 -27.29 -1.16
C TYR A 25 9.63 -27.37 -1.23
N THR A 26 9.01 -27.93 -0.21
CA THR A 26 7.56 -28.15 -0.18
C THR A 26 6.95 -27.57 1.08
N THR A 27 5.72 -27.12 0.97
CA THR A 27 4.89 -26.80 2.12
C THR A 27 3.52 -27.43 1.97
N THR A 28 3.08 -28.17 3.00
CA THR A 28 1.80 -28.86 3.02
C THR A 28 0.83 -28.09 3.89
N VAL A 29 -0.16 -27.47 3.25
CA VAL A 29 -1.16 -26.64 3.91
C VAL A 29 -2.41 -27.46 4.18
N LYS A 30 -2.74 -27.64 5.46
CA LYS A 30 -4.04 -28.19 5.89
C LYS A 30 -5.03 -27.06 5.99
N LEU A 31 -6.16 -27.17 5.31
CA LEU A 31 -7.20 -26.15 5.28
C LEU A 31 -8.16 -26.31 6.47
N ARG A 32 -8.73 -25.23 6.92
CA ARG A 32 -9.83 -25.22 7.89
C ARG A 32 -11.06 -25.86 7.25
N LYS A 33 -11.68 -26.83 7.93
CA LYS A 33 -12.85 -27.56 7.44
C LYS A 33 -14.17 -26.82 7.65
N ASP A 34 -14.13 -25.79 8.47
CA ASP A 34 -15.28 -24.95 8.82
C ASP A 34 -15.50 -23.79 7.87
N MET A 35 -14.54 -23.48 6.99
CA MET A 35 -14.68 -22.40 6.01
C MET A 35 -15.75 -22.68 4.96
N ARG A 36 -16.52 -21.64 4.65
CA ARG A 36 -17.56 -21.65 3.63
C ARG A 36 -17.53 -20.37 2.80
N TRP A 37 -17.78 -20.53 1.52
CA TRP A 37 -18.11 -19.40 0.66
C TRP A 37 -19.48 -18.84 1.02
N SER A 38 -19.76 -17.59 0.65
CA SER A 38 -21.04 -16.92 0.94
C SER A 38 -22.26 -17.61 0.32
N ASN A 39 -22.07 -18.39 -0.75
CA ASN A 39 -23.10 -19.24 -1.32
C ASN A 39 -23.32 -20.56 -0.54
N GLY A 40 -22.60 -20.78 0.55
CA GLY A 40 -22.66 -21.97 1.40
C GLY A 40 -21.80 -23.15 0.97
N ALA A 41 -21.15 -23.10 -0.19
CA ALA A 41 -20.21 -24.13 -0.63
C ALA A 41 -19.00 -24.23 0.31
N PRO A 42 -18.44 -25.41 0.59
CA PRO A 42 -17.23 -25.53 1.38
C PRO A 42 -16.03 -24.93 0.63
N PHE A 43 -15.14 -24.26 1.35
CA PHE A 43 -13.83 -23.88 0.86
C PHE A 43 -12.92 -25.10 0.90
N THR A 44 -12.30 -25.48 -0.21
CA THR A 44 -11.55 -26.73 -0.33
C THR A 44 -10.23 -26.56 -1.07
N ALA A 45 -9.44 -27.64 -1.11
CA ALA A 45 -8.22 -27.72 -1.91
C ALA A 45 -8.46 -27.49 -3.41
N ASP A 46 -9.67 -27.77 -3.91
CA ASP A 46 -10.03 -27.51 -5.31
C ASP A 46 -10.02 -26.01 -5.63
N ASP A 47 -10.45 -25.16 -4.68
CA ASP A 47 -10.45 -23.71 -4.85
C ASP A 47 -9.02 -23.17 -4.94
N VAL A 48 -8.14 -23.64 -4.06
CA VAL A 48 -6.73 -23.23 -4.04
C VAL A 48 -6.03 -23.65 -5.33
N VAL A 49 -6.08 -24.93 -5.67
CA VAL A 49 -5.42 -25.47 -6.88
C VAL A 49 -5.97 -24.83 -8.15
N PHE A 50 -7.30 -24.63 -8.23
CA PHE A 50 -7.93 -23.94 -9.35
C PHE A 50 -7.41 -22.52 -9.51
N THR A 51 -7.34 -21.76 -8.41
CA THR A 51 -6.91 -20.34 -8.44
C THR A 51 -5.49 -20.21 -8.98
N TYR A 52 -4.52 -20.88 -8.36
CA TYR A 52 -3.12 -20.78 -8.77
C TYR A 52 -2.91 -21.28 -10.21
N ASN A 53 -3.48 -22.44 -10.58
CA ASN A 53 -3.34 -22.98 -11.93
C ASN A 53 -4.00 -22.08 -12.99
N THR A 54 -5.08 -21.38 -12.65
CA THR A 54 -5.71 -20.42 -13.56
C THR A 54 -4.83 -19.19 -13.76
N ILE A 55 -4.31 -18.62 -12.66
CA ILE A 55 -3.43 -17.44 -12.73
C ILE A 55 -2.18 -17.75 -13.54
N GLN A 56 -1.47 -18.83 -13.21
CA GLN A 56 -0.25 -19.25 -13.92
C GLN A 56 -0.54 -19.64 -15.38
N GLY A 57 -1.58 -20.45 -15.61
CA GLY A 57 -1.88 -21.00 -16.92
C GLY A 57 -2.43 -19.99 -17.92
N MET A 58 -3.12 -18.95 -17.46
CA MET A 58 -3.63 -17.86 -18.30
C MET A 58 -2.73 -16.62 -18.27
N GLN A 59 -1.68 -16.60 -17.46
CA GLN A 59 -0.79 -15.45 -17.28
C GLN A 59 -1.56 -14.18 -16.88
N ILE A 60 -2.45 -14.33 -15.90
CA ILE A 60 -3.22 -13.18 -15.38
C ILE A 60 -2.25 -12.19 -14.71
N PRO A 61 -2.28 -10.88 -15.04
CA PRO A 61 -1.37 -9.89 -14.48
C PRO A 61 -1.30 -9.94 -12.95
N GLY A 62 -0.07 -9.84 -12.40
CA GLY A 62 0.24 -10.08 -10.99
C GLY A 62 -0.65 -9.33 -10.01
N GLY A 63 -0.36 -8.08 -9.71
CA GLY A 63 -1.09 -7.33 -8.70
C GLY A 63 -1.24 -8.13 -7.39
N ASN A 64 -2.47 -8.33 -6.93
CA ASN A 64 -2.78 -9.11 -5.73
C ASN A 64 -2.46 -10.62 -5.85
N TRP A 65 -2.05 -11.09 -7.02
CA TRP A 65 -1.68 -12.48 -7.31
C TRP A 65 -0.22 -12.67 -7.69
N SER A 66 0.65 -11.69 -7.50
CA SER A 66 2.09 -11.83 -7.78
C SER A 66 2.69 -13.07 -7.10
N GLY A 67 2.32 -13.34 -5.86
CA GLY A 67 2.73 -14.52 -5.12
C GLY A 67 2.25 -15.86 -5.70
N ALA A 68 1.21 -15.86 -6.54
CA ALA A 68 0.73 -17.08 -7.16
C ALA A 68 1.67 -17.64 -8.23
N TYR A 69 2.65 -16.88 -8.68
CA TYR A 69 3.69 -17.31 -9.63
C TYR A 69 4.91 -17.97 -8.95
N GLU A 70 5.04 -17.84 -7.63
CA GLU A 70 6.18 -18.40 -6.89
C GLU A 70 6.21 -19.94 -6.86
N PRO A 71 5.08 -20.67 -6.65
CA PRO A 71 5.13 -22.12 -6.67
C PRO A 71 5.36 -22.67 -8.07
N ALA A 72 6.34 -23.57 -8.22
CA ALA A 72 6.58 -24.29 -9.47
C ALA A 72 5.47 -25.32 -9.75
N LYS A 73 4.78 -25.80 -8.71
CA LYS A 73 3.68 -26.77 -8.81
C LYS A 73 2.80 -26.68 -7.57
N ILE A 74 1.51 -26.93 -7.76
CA ILE A 74 0.52 -27.04 -6.68
C ILE A 74 -0.29 -28.33 -6.88
N GLU A 75 -0.46 -29.12 -5.82
CA GLU A 75 -1.21 -30.38 -5.86
C GLU A 75 -2.28 -30.44 -4.77
N LYS A 76 -3.43 -30.95 -5.15
CA LYS A 76 -4.43 -31.40 -4.20
C LYS A 76 -4.02 -32.77 -3.65
N VAL A 77 -3.74 -32.86 -2.35
CA VAL A 77 -3.44 -34.11 -1.68
C VAL A 77 -4.74 -34.83 -1.31
N ASP A 78 -5.67 -34.10 -0.70
CA ASP A 78 -7.02 -34.52 -0.40
C ASP A 78 -7.97 -33.30 -0.42
N THR A 79 -9.23 -33.48 -0.01
CA THR A 79 -10.23 -32.38 -0.01
C THR A 79 -9.79 -31.17 0.81
N TRP A 80 -8.97 -31.37 1.84
CA TRP A 80 -8.60 -30.35 2.81
C TRP A 80 -7.08 -30.12 2.92
N THR A 81 -6.31 -30.66 1.97
CA THR A 81 -4.85 -30.57 2.00
C THR A 81 -4.31 -30.22 0.63
N VAL A 82 -3.52 -29.17 0.58
CA VAL A 82 -2.80 -28.71 -0.61
C VAL A 82 -1.31 -28.80 -0.37
N LYS A 83 -0.55 -29.23 -1.36
CA LYS A 83 0.90 -29.22 -1.32
C LYS A 83 1.45 -28.31 -2.39
N PHE A 84 2.29 -27.38 -1.96
CA PHE A 84 3.01 -26.44 -2.81
C PHE A 84 4.45 -26.90 -2.96
N TYR A 85 5.00 -26.72 -4.15
CA TYR A 85 6.38 -27.08 -4.49
C TYR A 85 7.11 -25.84 -4.99
N PHE A 86 8.31 -25.59 -4.45
CA PHE A 86 9.17 -24.48 -4.82
C PHE A 86 10.54 -25.00 -5.23
N THR A 87 11.16 -24.37 -6.22
CA THR A 87 12.51 -24.72 -6.65
C THR A 87 13.56 -24.25 -5.65
N GLU A 88 13.24 -23.23 -4.87
CA GLU A 88 14.13 -22.55 -3.94
C GLU A 88 13.44 -22.32 -2.59
N LYS A 89 14.26 -22.22 -1.51
CA LYS A 89 13.78 -21.90 -0.16
C LYS A 89 13.76 -20.39 0.05
N LYS A 90 12.80 -19.72 -0.52
CA LYS A 90 12.56 -18.28 -0.30
C LYS A 90 11.56 -18.11 0.85
N THR A 91 12.03 -18.24 2.10
CA THR A 91 11.14 -18.32 3.27
C THR A 91 10.23 -17.10 3.39
N MET A 92 10.76 -15.89 3.21
CA MET A 92 9.95 -14.66 3.28
C MET A 92 8.93 -14.60 2.13
N SER A 93 9.35 -14.90 0.91
CA SER A 93 8.44 -14.93 -0.25
C SER A 93 7.35 -16.00 -0.08
N ILE A 94 7.70 -17.20 0.36
CA ILE A 94 6.73 -18.27 0.58
C ILE A 94 5.64 -17.86 1.56
N TYR A 95 6.00 -17.36 2.75
CA TYR A 95 5.00 -17.04 3.78
C TYR A 95 4.27 -15.71 3.54
N TYR A 96 4.91 -14.69 2.99
CA TYR A 96 4.36 -13.34 2.91
C TYR A 96 3.96 -12.90 1.50
N SER A 97 4.18 -13.75 0.51
CA SER A 97 3.73 -13.55 -0.87
C SER A 97 2.95 -14.78 -1.38
N ALA A 98 3.63 -15.91 -1.58
CA ALA A 98 3.04 -17.08 -2.18
C ALA A 98 1.78 -17.59 -1.45
N LEU A 99 1.85 -17.79 -0.13
CA LEU A 99 0.73 -18.29 0.68
C LEU A 99 -0.30 -17.21 1.07
N MET A 100 -0.09 -15.96 0.67
CA MET A 100 -1.02 -14.84 0.91
C MET A 100 -1.89 -14.50 -0.31
N SER A 101 -1.74 -15.19 -1.43
CA SER A 101 -2.54 -14.96 -2.63
C SER A 101 -4.03 -15.14 -2.37
N ALA A 102 -4.84 -14.24 -2.91
CA ALA A 102 -6.29 -14.31 -2.82
C ALA A 102 -6.82 -15.55 -3.56
N ILE A 103 -7.73 -16.26 -2.94
CA ILE A 103 -8.35 -17.48 -3.51
C ILE A 103 -9.77 -17.16 -3.98
N VAL A 104 -10.15 -17.69 -5.15
CA VAL A 104 -11.49 -17.54 -5.72
C VAL A 104 -12.29 -18.84 -5.66
N CYS A 105 -13.61 -18.73 -5.62
CA CYS A 105 -14.51 -19.89 -5.58
C CYS A 105 -14.48 -20.65 -6.91
N SER A 106 -13.88 -21.84 -6.92
CA SER A 106 -13.66 -22.65 -8.11
C SER A 106 -14.97 -23.02 -8.83
N ASN A 107 -16.00 -23.38 -8.07
CA ASN A 107 -17.30 -23.76 -8.62
C ASN A 107 -17.98 -22.61 -9.35
N TYR A 108 -17.74 -21.37 -8.92
CA TYR A 108 -18.27 -20.17 -9.57
C TYR A 108 -17.43 -19.76 -10.78
N TRP A 109 -16.11 -19.70 -10.63
CA TRP A 109 -15.22 -19.17 -11.67
C TRP A 109 -14.89 -20.16 -12.79
N LYS A 110 -14.87 -21.46 -12.51
CA LYS A 110 -14.53 -22.47 -13.51
C LYS A 110 -15.32 -22.36 -14.82
N PRO A 111 -16.67 -22.25 -14.83
CA PRO A 111 -17.42 -22.08 -16.07
C PRO A 111 -17.14 -20.73 -16.77
N ILE A 112 -16.78 -19.67 -16.02
CA ILE A 112 -16.42 -18.36 -16.58
C ILE A 112 -15.05 -18.44 -17.27
N VAL A 113 -14.06 -19.06 -16.62
CA VAL A 113 -12.72 -19.29 -17.17
C VAL A 113 -12.79 -20.16 -18.44
N GLU A 114 -13.61 -21.20 -18.46
CA GLU A 114 -13.80 -22.03 -19.67
C GLU A 114 -14.47 -21.26 -20.83
N LYS A 115 -15.27 -20.23 -20.54
CA LYS A 115 -15.77 -19.31 -21.56
C LYS A 115 -14.69 -18.36 -22.03
N ALA A 116 -13.90 -17.82 -21.10
CA ALA A 116 -12.79 -16.92 -21.40
C ALA A 116 -11.78 -17.55 -22.37
N LYS A 117 -11.40 -18.80 -22.14
CA LYS A 117 -10.45 -19.55 -22.99
C LYS A 117 -10.88 -19.66 -24.48
N LYS A 118 -12.16 -19.41 -24.78
CA LYS A 118 -12.71 -19.42 -26.15
C LYS A 118 -12.73 -18.06 -26.81
N GLN A 119 -12.28 -17.01 -26.12
CA GLN A 119 -12.24 -15.63 -26.64
C GLN A 119 -10.93 -15.36 -27.37
N ALA A 120 -10.93 -14.32 -28.23
CA ALA A 120 -9.74 -13.89 -28.93
C ALA A 120 -8.63 -13.40 -27.96
N ASP A 121 -9.03 -12.71 -26.91
CA ASP A 121 -8.18 -12.33 -25.78
C ASP A 121 -8.83 -12.82 -24.48
N PRO A 122 -8.45 -14.02 -24.01
CA PRO A 122 -9.05 -14.64 -22.84
C PRO A 122 -8.87 -13.83 -21.54
N VAL A 123 -7.70 -13.21 -21.37
CA VAL A 123 -7.37 -12.48 -20.14
C VAL A 123 -8.14 -11.18 -20.07
N GLN A 124 -8.11 -10.36 -21.13
CA GLN A 124 -8.88 -9.12 -21.18
C GLN A 124 -10.39 -9.38 -21.06
N TRP A 125 -10.88 -10.44 -21.71
CA TRP A 125 -12.29 -10.82 -21.56
C TRP A 125 -12.63 -11.18 -20.11
N LEU A 126 -11.75 -11.92 -19.41
CA LEU A 126 -11.96 -12.33 -18.02
C LEU A 126 -11.93 -11.13 -17.08
N LEU A 127 -10.98 -10.22 -17.26
CA LEU A 127 -10.85 -9.00 -16.45
C LEU A 127 -12.01 -8.01 -16.65
N ALA A 128 -12.66 -8.04 -17.80
CA ALA A 128 -13.80 -7.18 -18.12
C ALA A 128 -15.15 -7.71 -17.56
N GLN A 129 -15.17 -8.85 -16.84
CA GLN A 129 -16.42 -9.38 -16.31
C GLN A 129 -16.92 -8.58 -15.11
N GLU A 130 -18.09 -8.01 -15.22
CA GLU A 130 -18.82 -7.40 -14.10
C GLU A 130 -19.63 -8.47 -13.35
N VAL A 131 -19.01 -9.13 -12.38
CA VAL A 131 -19.63 -10.21 -11.61
C VAL A 131 -19.52 -9.96 -10.10
N VAL A 132 -20.48 -10.51 -9.36
CA VAL A 132 -20.41 -10.62 -7.90
C VAL A 132 -20.21 -12.07 -7.57
N ASP A 133 -18.95 -12.42 -7.27
CA ASP A 133 -18.59 -13.79 -6.93
C ASP A 133 -18.82 -14.11 -5.43
N PRO A 134 -18.93 -15.38 -5.07
CA PRO A 134 -19.00 -15.78 -3.67
C PRO A 134 -17.71 -15.41 -2.93
N GLY A 135 -17.84 -14.61 -1.85
CA GLY A 135 -16.74 -14.27 -0.96
C GLY A 135 -16.68 -15.15 0.29
N ILE A 136 -15.63 -14.97 1.07
CA ILE A 136 -15.45 -15.59 2.40
C ILE A 136 -15.64 -14.57 3.53
N THR A 137 -16.31 -13.46 3.25
CA THR A 137 -16.50 -12.31 4.13
C THR A 137 -17.75 -12.43 4.99
N SER A 138 -17.79 -11.65 6.07
CA SER A 138 -18.94 -11.55 6.97
C SER A 138 -20.16 -10.87 6.34
N LEU A 139 -19.95 -10.13 5.25
CA LEU A 139 -20.98 -9.39 4.52
C LEU A 139 -21.02 -9.80 3.06
N ASN A 140 -22.21 -9.99 2.53
CA ASN A 140 -22.47 -10.26 1.12
C ASN A 140 -22.94 -9.00 0.42
N VAL A 141 -22.51 -8.77 -0.82
CA VAL A 141 -23.07 -7.71 -1.66
C VAL A 141 -24.53 -8.06 -2.00
N GLY A 142 -25.46 -7.30 -1.44
CA GLY A 142 -26.88 -7.50 -1.67
C GLY A 142 -27.38 -6.77 -2.90
N LYS A 143 -27.11 -5.46 -3.02
CA LYS A 143 -27.60 -4.61 -4.11
C LYS A 143 -26.65 -3.45 -4.40
N ILE A 144 -26.45 -3.17 -5.68
CA ILE A 144 -25.77 -1.95 -6.16
C ILE A 144 -26.84 -1.08 -6.82
N GLU A 145 -27.08 0.11 -6.28
CA GLU A 145 -28.02 1.08 -6.82
C GLU A 145 -27.25 2.26 -7.42
N LYS A 146 -27.42 2.49 -8.73
CA LYS A 146 -26.84 3.62 -9.43
C LYS A 146 -27.90 4.73 -9.54
N GLY A 147 -27.66 5.88 -8.90
CA GLY A 147 -28.43 7.10 -9.04
C GLY A 147 -27.67 8.16 -9.83
N ALA A 148 -28.32 9.27 -10.18
CA ALA A 148 -27.69 10.35 -10.95
C ALA A 148 -26.51 11.03 -10.21
N PHE A 149 -26.51 11.03 -8.86
CA PHE A 149 -25.51 11.71 -8.03
C PHE A 149 -24.96 10.86 -6.89
N VAL A 150 -25.57 9.73 -6.54
CA VAL A 150 -25.13 8.86 -5.44
C VAL A 150 -25.22 7.41 -5.89
N GLN A 151 -24.10 6.70 -5.79
CA GLN A 151 -24.11 5.24 -5.89
C GLN A 151 -24.25 4.67 -4.48
N ILE A 152 -25.11 3.69 -4.32
CA ILE A 152 -25.35 3.00 -3.07
C ILE A 152 -24.97 1.54 -3.24
N ILE A 153 -24.07 1.05 -2.40
CA ILE A 153 -23.76 -0.38 -2.29
C ILE A 153 -24.32 -0.85 -0.96
N LYS A 154 -25.25 -1.78 -1.02
CA LYS A 154 -25.84 -2.41 0.15
C LYS A 154 -25.20 -3.78 0.34
N THR A 155 -24.60 -4.02 1.51
CA THR A 155 -24.14 -5.34 1.92
C THR A 155 -25.04 -5.86 3.04
N VAL A 156 -25.24 -7.16 3.05
CA VAL A 156 -26.06 -7.86 4.06
C VAL A 156 -25.23 -8.88 4.80
N ALA A 157 -25.56 -9.10 6.07
CA ALA A 157 -24.89 -10.08 6.90
C ALA A 157 -24.90 -11.46 6.25
N ASN A 158 -23.75 -12.13 6.30
CA ASN A 158 -23.62 -13.51 5.89
C ASN A 158 -23.93 -14.43 7.09
N ASP A 159 -25.11 -15.02 7.11
CA ASP A 159 -25.56 -15.93 8.16
C ASP A 159 -24.74 -17.23 8.25
N LYS A 160 -23.99 -17.53 7.19
CA LYS A 160 -23.10 -18.70 7.07
C LYS A 160 -21.62 -18.35 7.26
N TYR A 161 -21.34 -17.15 7.76
CA TYR A 161 -19.96 -16.73 7.95
C TYR A 161 -19.24 -17.63 8.95
N TRP A 162 -18.20 -18.27 8.47
CA TRP A 162 -17.47 -19.31 9.19
C TRP A 162 -16.74 -18.82 10.45
N GLN A 163 -16.35 -17.56 10.52
CA GLN A 163 -15.76 -16.94 11.72
C GLN A 163 -16.80 -16.33 12.68
N TYR A 164 -18.10 -16.43 12.40
CA TYR A 164 -19.11 -15.87 13.31
C TYR A 164 -19.01 -16.46 14.72
N GLY A 165 -18.80 -15.58 15.71
CA GLY A 165 -18.57 -15.96 17.10
C GLY A 165 -17.16 -16.50 17.39
N GLU A 166 -16.24 -16.41 16.43
CA GLU A 166 -14.83 -16.73 16.66
C GLU A 166 -14.23 -15.71 17.63
N LYS A 167 -13.55 -16.21 18.65
CA LYS A 167 -12.94 -15.43 19.71
C LYS A 167 -11.43 -15.35 19.46
N ASN A 168 -10.93 -14.12 19.38
CA ASN A 168 -9.52 -13.76 19.26
C ASN A 168 -9.06 -13.13 20.56
N ILE A 169 -8.08 -13.72 21.25
CA ILE A 169 -7.59 -13.23 22.52
C ILE A 169 -6.11 -12.87 22.40
N TYR A 170 -5.80 -11.62 22.72
CA TYR A 170 -4.45 -11.09 22.83
C TYR A 170 -4.03 -11.07 24.30
N TYR A 171 -2.86 -11.58 24.59
CA TYR A 171 -2.30 -11.62 25.94
C TYR A 171 -1.17 -10.60 26.10
N LYS A 172 -1.00 -10.06 27.31
CA LYS A 172 0.04 -9.05 27.58
C LYS A 172 1.47 -9.54 27.34
N ASN A 173 1.70 -10.85 27.33
CA ASN A 173 2.99 -11.43 26.99
C ASN A 173 3.23 -11.56 25.47
N GLY A 174 2.31 -11.07 24.63
CA GLY A 174 2.36 -11.19 23.18
C GLY A 174 1.76 -12.49 22.62
N GLY A 175 1.34 -13.42 23.48
CA GLY A 175 0.63 -14.63 23.06
C GLY A 175 -0.73 -14.31 22.45
N PHE A 176 -1.21 -15.18 21.56
CA PHE A 176 -2.48 -14.99 20.86
C PHE A 176 -3.21 -16.32 20.68
N THR A 177 -4.53 -16.32 20.84
CA THR A 177 -5.36 -17.51 20.62
C THR A 177 -6.54 -17.20 19.70
N ILE A 178 -6.92 -18.17 18.90
CA ILE A 178 -8.15 -18.19 18.11
C ILE A 178 -8.98 -19.38 18.58
N SER A 179 -10.27 -19.18 18.82
CA SER A 179 -11.19 -20.27 19.14
C SER A 179 -12.59 -19.98 18.64
N ASN A 180 -13.25 -21.02 18.11
CA ASN A 180 -14.65 -20.93 17.71
C ASN A 180 -15.39 -22.13 18.30
N SER A 181 -16.27 -21.89 19.26
CA SER A 181 -17.03 -22.94 19.96
C SER A 181 -18.07 -23.64 19.07
N LYS A 182 -18.55 -22.95 18.01
CA LYS A 182 -19.53 -23.52 17.06
C LYS A 182 -18.90 -24.53 16.10
N THR A 183 -17.66 -24.26 15.66
CA THR A 183 -16.96 -25.10 14.68
C THR A 183 -15.95 -26.03 15.34
N GLY A 184 -15.59 -25.77 16.60
CA GLY A 184 -14.56 -26.50 17.35
C GLY A 184 -13.13 -26.09 16.98
N PHE A 185 -12.94 -25.08 16.10
CA PHE A 185 -11.60 -24.61 15.72
C PHE A 185 -10.89 -23.99 16.92
N LYS A 186 -9.60 -24.35 17.09
CA LYS A 186 -8.70 -23.77 18.10
C LYS A 186 -7.30 -23.68 17.56
N TRP A 187 -6.67 -22.55 17.79
CA TRP A 187 -5.27 -22.33 17.48
C TRP A 187 -4.63 -21.37 18.50
N SER A 188 -3.33 -21.48 18.71
CA SER A 188 -2.58 -20.56 19.58
C SER A 188 -1.15 -20.38 19.07
N THR A 189 -0.55 -19.22 19.34
CA THR A 189 0.89 -19.02 19.12
C THR A 189 1.71 -20.02 19.92
N SER A 190 2.82 -20.48 19.36
CA SER A 190 3.79 -21.35 20.05
C SER A 190 4.83 -20.53 20.81
N ASP A 191 5.22 -19.37 20.26
CA ASP A 191 6.16 -18.43 20.83
C ASP A 191 5.73 -16.98 20.52
N PRO A 192 5.45 -16.14 21.53
CA PRO A 192 5.27 -16.54 22.93
C PRO A 192 4.00 -17.37 23.11
N LYS A 193 4.09 -18.39 23.99
CA LYS A 193 2.92 -19.15 24.39
C LYS A 193 1.96 -18.27 25.19
N PRO A 194 0.64 -18.28 24.91
CA PRO A 194 -0.33 -17.46 25.61
C PRO A 194 -0.30 -17.71 27.12
N SER A 195 -0.07 -16.65 27.90
CA SER A 195 -0.05 -16.74 29.37
C SER A 195 -0.29 -15.39 30.02
N GLY A 196 -0.74 -15.41 31.27
CA GLY A 196 -0.95 -14.21 32.08
C GLY A 196 -2.26 -13.47 31.77
N ALA A 197 -2.25 -12.14 31.93
CA ALA A 197 -3.43 -11.33 31.77
C ALA A 197 -3.82 -11.14 30.30
N VAL A 198 -5.11 -11.15 30.03
CA VAL A 198 -5.69 -10.78 28.74
C VAL A 198 -5.53 -9.27 28.54
N ASP A 199 -5.04 -8.88 27.36
CA ASP A 199 -4.93 -7.50 26.91
C ASP A 199 -6.18 -7.06 26.15
N LEU A 200 -6.61 -7.89 25.19
CA LEU A 200 -7.78 -7.62 24.37
C LEU A 200 -8.49 -8.93 24.02
N GLU A 201 -9.81 -8.94 24.10
CA GLU A 201 -10.66 -10.00 23.56
C GLU A 201 -11.56 -9.42 22.47
N VAL A 202 -11.54 -10.04 21.28
CA VAL A 202 -12.40 -9.69 20.15
C VAL A 202 -13.22 -10.89 19.75
N VAL A 203 -14.51 -10.68 19.55
CA VAL A 203 -15.42 -11.69 19.00
C VAL A 203 -15.84 -11.23 17.61
N ASN A 204 -15.69 -12.09 16.60
CA ASN A 204 -16.05 -11.78 15.23
C ASN A 204 -17.56 -11.78 15.01
N GLY A 205 -18.04 -10.76 14.26
CA GLY A 205 -19.44 -10.63 13.80
C GLY A 205 -19.75 -11.47 12.55
N PRO A 206 -20.73 -11.02 11.77
CA PRO A 206 -21.33 -9.68 11.74
C PRO A 206 -22.29 -9.41 12.92
N PHE A 207 -22.31 -8.17 13.41
CA PHE A 207 -23.22 -7.75 14.51
C PHE A 207 -24.31 -6.78 14.03
N VAL A 208 -24.29 -6.43 12.74
CA VAL A 208 -25.32 -5.62 12.07
C VAL A 208 -25.84 -6.39 10.87
N ASP A 209 -27.14 -6.25 10.59
CA ASP A 209 -27.78 -6.98 9.49
C ASP A 209 -27.39 -6.41 8.11
N THR A 210 -27.04 -5.13 8.07
CA THR A 210 -26.78 -4.41 6.81
C THR A 210 -25.78 -3.30 7.04
N ILE A 211 -24.82 -3.16 6.11
CA ILE A 211 -24.02 -1.95 5.93
C ILE A 211 -24.35 -1.33 4.58
N VAL A 212 -24.62 -0.03 4.60
CA VAL A 212 -24.94 0.75 3.40
C VAL A 212 -23.79 1.71 3.12
N TYR A 213 -23.08 1.50 2.02
CA TYR A 213 -22.05 2.42 1.53
C TYR A 213 -22.72 3.44 0.61
N LYS A 214 -22.65 4.72 0.99
CA LYS A 214 -23.09 5.85 0.18
C LYS A 214 -21.86 6.54 -0.41
N ILE A 215 -21.80 6.66 -1.73
CA ILE A 215 -20.69 7.32 -2.41
C ILE A 215 -21.03 8.79 -2.60
N PHE A 216 -20.19 9.67 -2.06
CA PHE A 216 -20.35 11.12 -2.14
C PHE A 216 -19.38 11.72 -3.15
N GLY A 217 -19.82 12.72 -3.90
CA GLY A 217 -18.97 13.42 -4.88
C GLY A 217 -17.86 14.26 -4.26
N THR A 218 -18.02 14.71 -3.01
CA THR A 218 -17.00 15.47 -2.27
C THR A 218 -16.94 15.05 -0.80
N LYS A 219 -15.79 15.22 -0.18
CA LYS A 219 -15.60 14.97 1.26
C LYS A 219 -16.47 15.89 2.13
N GLN A 220 -16.66 17.13 1.73
CA GLN A 220 -17.50 18.09 2.48
C GLN A 220 -18.95 17.62 2.60
N VAL A 221 -19.51 17.02 1.57
CA VAL A 221 -20.88 16.45 1.62
C VAL A 221 -20.90 15.23 2.57
N ALA A 222 -19.87 14.39 2.58
CA ALA A 222 -19.77 13.28 3.52
C ALA A 222 -19.65 13.77 4.98
N ILE A 223 -18.90 14.83 5.24
CA ILE A 223 -18.80 15.47 6.58
C ILE A 223 -20.17 15.96 7.04
N GLN A 224 -20.95 16.62 6.19
CA GLN A 224 -22.30 17.05 6.53
C GLN A 224 -23.23 15.87 6.80
N ALA A 225 -23.16 14.81 6.01
CA ALA A 225 -23.93 13.59 6.22
C ALA A 225 -23.59 12.90 7.56
N LEU A 226 -22.33 12.93 8.00
CA LEU A 226 -21.93 12.45 9.32
C LEU A 226 -22.49 13.32 10.46
N LEU A 227 -22.46 14.66 10.29
CA LEU A 227 -23.00 15.61 11.26
C LEU A 227 -24.52 15.46 11.44
N THR A 228 -25.27 15.29 10.34
CA THR A 228 -26.73 15.13 10.35
C THR A 228 -27.18 13.73 10.79
N GLY A 229 -26.29 12.73 10.73
CA GLY A 229 -26.59 11.34 11.07
C GLY A 229 -27.11 10.51 9.90
N ASP A 230 -26.94 11.00 8.67
CA ASP A 230 -27.27 10.23 7.46
C ASP A 230 -26.29 9.10 7.20
N ILE A 231 -25.07 9.19 7.78
CA ILE A 231 -24.06 8.13 7.84
C ILE A 231 -23.48 8.03 9.24
N ASP A 232 -22.97 6.85 9.59
CA ASP A 232 -22.36 6.57 10.90
C ASP A 232 -20.82 6.63 10.88
N TYR A 233 -20.18 6.45 9.70
CA TYR A 233 -18.73 6.40 9.56
C TYR A 233 -18.30 6.91 8.18
N ILE A 234 -17.16 7.62 8.12
CA ILE A 234 -16.55 8.05 6.86
C ILE A 234 -15.44 7.09 6.48
N PHE A 235 -15.62 6.36 5.39
CA PHE A 235 -14.61 5.54 4.76
C PHE A 235 -13.94 6.33 3.64
N ASN A 236 -12.67 6.73 3.82
CA ASN A 236 -11.92 7.48 2.82
C ASN A 236 -10.43 7.09 2.86
N PRO A 237 -9.84 6.60 1.74
CA PRO A 237 -8.44 6.12 1.71
C PRO A 237 -7.38 7.14 2.11
N VAL A 238 -7.69 8.42 2.03
CA VAL A 238 -6.78 9.50 2.47
C VAL A 238 -7.15 10.09 3.84
N GLY A 239 -8.16 9.51 4.50
CA GLY A 239 -8.69 9.99 5.77
C GLY A 239 -9.37 11.36 5.66
N ILE A 240 -9.66 11.98 6.80
CA ILE A 240 -10.20 13.34 6.89
C ILE A 240 -9.07 14.35 7.10
N THR A 241 -9.24 15.53 6.51
CA THR A 241 -8.27 16.62 6.61
C THR A 241 -8.33 17.35 7.94
N ALA A 242 -7.39 18.26 8.15
CA ALA A 242 -7.34 19.17 9.27
C ALA A 242 -8.61 20.00 9.44
N GLY A 243 -9.02 20.67 8.37
CA GLY A 243 -10.22 21.53 8.38
C GLY A 243 -11.50 20.74 8.62
N GLU A 244 -11.59 19.53 8.08
CA GLU A 244 -12.71 18.60 8.31
C GLU A 244 -12.73 18.12 9.77
N SER A 245 -11.57 17.79 10.32
CA SER A 245 -11.42 17.42 11.74
C SER A 245 -11.88 18.54 12.69
N GLU A 246 -11.51 19.78 12.41
CA GLU A 246 -11.93 20.92 13.24
C GLU A 246 -13.46 21.16 13.16
N GLN A 247 -14.10 20.92 12.01
CA GLN A 247 -15.57 20.99 11.90
C GLN A 247 -16.28 19.94 12.75
N LEU A 248 -15.66 18.77 12.95
CA LEU A 248 -16.20 17.66 13.74
C LEU A 248 -15.84 17.76 15.23
N LYS A 249 -14.84 18.56 15.57
CA LYS A 249 -14.33 18.73 16.93
C LYS A 249 -15.40 19.32 17.86
N GLY A 250 -15.52 18.75 19.04
CA GLY A 250 -16.51 19.20 20.03
C GLY A 250 -17.93 18.64 19.82
N GLN A 251 -18.19 17.91 18.77
CA GLN A 251 -19.45 17.19 18.57
C GLN A 251 -19.51 15.97 19.51
N LYS A 252 -20.40 15.99 20.50
CA LYS A 252 -20.49 14.94 21.54
C LYS A 252 -20.84 13.54 20.99
N ASN A 253 -21.46 13.50 19.84
CA ASN A 253 -21.91 12.29 19.18
C ASN A 253 -20.97 11.81 18.07
N ILE A 254 -19.80 12.41 17.94
CA ILE A 254 -18.77 12.02 16.96
C ILE A 254 -17.45 11.76 17.69
N LYS A 255 -16.83 10.64 17.36
CA LYS A 255 -15.47 10.30 17.79
C LYS A 255 -14.52 10.46 16.59
N ILE A 256 -13.39 11.12 16.83
CA ILE A 256 -12.30 11.26 15.88
C ILE A 256 -11.14 10.42 16.40
N VAL A 257 -10.55 9.60 15.56
CA VAL A 257 -9.37 8.79 15.86
C VAL A 257 -8.26 9.11 14.87
N SER A 258 -7.01 9.01 15.33
CA SER A 258 -5.82 9.25 14.50
C SER A 258 -4.86 8.10 14.74
N ASN A 259 -4.61 7.33 13.71
CA ASN A 259 -3.81 6.12 13.76
C ASN A 259 -2.56 6.25 12.87
N PRO A 260 -1.41 5.65 13.24
CA PRO A 260 -0.28 5.55 12.33
C PRO A 260 -0.67 4.79 11.07
N GLN A 261 -0.12 5.22 9.92
CA GLN A 261 -0.34 4.56 8.64
C GLN A 261 0.94 3.85 8.16
N LEU A 262 0.80 2.62 7.67
CA LEU A 262 1.80 1.96 6.85
C LEU A 262 1.62 2.45 5.41
N GLY A 263 2.33 3.50 5.10
CA GLY A 263 2.26 4.10 3.78
C GLY A 263 3.16 5.32 3.68
N PHE A 264 3.42 5.74 2.48
CA PHE A 264 4.23 6.91 2.19
C PHE A 264 3.73 7.67 0.96
N ARG A 265 4.03 8.96 0.91
CA ARG A 265 3.85 9.80 -0.27
C ARG A 265 5.20 9.98 -0.93
N PHE A 266 5.23 9.97 -2.25
CA PHE A 266 6.45 9.98 -3.03
C PHE A 266 6.29 10.73 -4.36
N LEU A 267 7.42 11.20 -4.89
CA LEU A 267 7.58 11.64 -6.26
C LEU A 267 8.36 10.58 -7.02
N ALA A 268 7.79 10.06 -8.09
CA ALA A 268 8.43 9.08 -8.97
C ALA A 268 8.99 9.75 -10.24
N PHE A 269 10.04 9.15 -10.79
CA PHE A 269 10.65 9.53 -12.05
C PHE A 269 10.45 8.44 -13.11
N ASN A 270 10.27 8.81 -14.37
CA ASN A 270 10.49 7.89 -15.48
C ASN A 270 11.97 7.88 -15.85
N MET A 271 12.73 6.95 -15.28
CA MET A 271 14.19 6.88 -15.48
C MET A 271 14.60 6.39 -16.86
N ARG A 272 13.65 6.04 -17.73
CA ARG A 272 13.90 5.73 -19.14
C ARG A 272 14.10 7.01 -19.98
N ARG A 273 13.79 8.19 -19.42
CA ARG A 273 13.82 9.49 -20.10
C ARG A 273 14.90 10.40 -19.51
N SER A 274 15.61 11.14 -20.40
CA SER A 274 16.49 12.22 -19.97
C SER A 274 15.64 13.47 -19.62
N PRO A 275 15.99 14.21 -18.55
CA PRO A 275 17.16 14.05 -17.68
C PRO A 275 16.92 13.18 -16.44
N MET A 276 15.74 12.54 -16.28
CA MET A 276 15.40 11.74 -15.08
C MET A 276 16.30 10.50 -14.92
N ASN A 277 16.93 10.01 -16.00
CA ASN A 277 17.93 8.93 -15.93
C ASN A 277 19.27 9.36 -15.31
N ILE A 278 19.52 10.67 -15.17
CA ILE A 278 20.75 11.21 -14.57
C ILE A 278 20.56 11.29 -13.04
N LYS A 279 21.39 10.58 -12.30
CA LYS A 279 21.29 10.50 -10.82
C LYS A 279 21.36 11.87 -10.17
N GLU A 280 22.34 12.70 -10.55
CA GLU A 280 22.52 14.04 -10.01
C GLU A 280 21.35 14.97 -10.29
N PHE A 281 20.60 14.78 -11.39
CA PHE A 281 19.38 15.53 -11.64
C PHE A 281 18.29 15.19 -10.60
N ARG A 282 18.10 13.91 -10.31
CA ARG A 282 17.15 13.46 -9.27
C ARG A 282 17.61 13.93 -7.89
N GLN A 283 18.91 13.82 -7.59
CA GLN A 283 19.50 14.28 -6.34
C GLN A 283 19.37 15.82 -6.18
N ALA A 284 19.53 16.58 -7.25
CA ALA A 284 19.32 18.04 -7.22
C ALA A 284 17.86 18.38 -6.89
N LEU A 285 16.89 17.70 -7.50
CA LEU A 285 15.48 17.90 -7.16
C LEU A 285 15.19 17.48 -5.71
N ALA A 286 15.76 16.37 -5.24
CA ALA A 286 15.60 15.92 -3.85
C ALA A 286 16.18 16.93 -2.83
N ALA A 287 17.32 17.56 -3.15
CA ALA A 287 17.94 18.58 -2.32
C ALA A 287 17.06 19.82 -2.13
N LEU A 288 16.29 20.19 -3.19
CA LEU A 288 15.35 21.34 -3.13
C LEU A 288 14.17 21.08 -2.20
N ILE A 289 13.77 19.82 -2.01
CA ILE A 289 12.56 19.47 -1.26
C ILE A 289 12.81 19.53 0.24
N ASP A 290 12.39 20.64 0.85
CA ASP A 290 12.40 20.80 2.30
C ASP A 290 11.20 20.09 2.93
N ARG A 291 11.41 18.82 3.31
CA ARG A 291 10.35 17.96 3.90
C ARG A 291 9.88 18.47 5.24
N ASP A 292 10.78 19.06 6.05
CA ASP A 292 10.45 19.62 7.35
C ASP A 292 9.55 20.85 7.20
N PHE A 293 9.87 21.74 6.26
CA PHE A 293 9.01 22.86 5.93
C PHE A 293 7.64 22.41 5.43
N ILE A 294 7.61 21.43 4.50
CA ILE A 294 6.33 20.88 4.01
C ILE A 294 5.53 20.31 5.17
N CYS A 295 6.09 19.41 5.97
CA CYS A 295 5.35 18.72 7.02
C CYS A 295 4.90 19.67 8.14
N ASN A 296 5.79 20.55 8.61
CA ASN A 296 5.52 21.37 9.78
C ASN A 296 4.77 22.66 9.46
N GLN A 297 5.07 23.34 8.32
CA GLN A 297 4.47 24.61 7.98
C GLN A 297 3.30 24.46 7.00
N VAL A 298 3.51 23.78 5.88
CA VAL A 298 2.47 23.63 4.84
C VAL A 298 1.37 22.70 5.32
N LEU A 299 1.75 21.55 5.87
CA LEU A 299 0.83 20.51 6.35
C LEU A 299 0.52 20.63 7.85
N GLN A 300 0.97 21.68 8.50
CA GLN A 300 0.63 22.04 9.89
C GLN A 300 0.93 20.93 10.92
N GLY A 301 2.06 20.22 10.76
CA GLY A 301 2.47 19.12 11.64
C GLY A 301 1.66 17.82 11.48
N ARG A 302 0.87 17.69 10.41
CA ARG A 302 0.01 16.53 10.17
C ARG A 302 0.65 15.44 9.32
N ALA A 303 1.92 15.59 9.00
CA ALA A 303 2.72 14.60 8.30
C ALA A 303 4.07 14.47 8.99
N ILE A 304 4.69 13.32 8.80
CA ILE A 304 6.02 12.99 9.32
C ILE A 304 6.94 12.87 8.10
N PRO A 305 8.04 13.67 8.03
CA PRO A 305 8.98 13.58 6.92
C PRO A 305 9.62 12.20 6.87
N LEU A 306 9.84 11.67 5.66
CA LEU A 306 10.45 10.36 5.46
C LEU A 306 11.71 10.46 4.59
N ALA A 307 12.72 9.68 4.97
CA ALA A 307 13.92 9.43 4.17
C ALA A 307 13.83 8.10 3.41
N THR A 308 13.00 7.17 3.88
CA THR A 308 12.89 5.80 3.37
C THR A 308 11.42 5.44 3.11
N PRO A 309 11.13 4.41 2.30
CA PRO A 309 9.76 3.96 2.05
C PRO A 309 9.13 3.19 3.23
N ILE A 310 9.85 3.05 4.34
CA ILE A 310 9.34 2.41 5.55
C ILE A 310 9.08 3.48 6.60
N PRO A 311 7.82 3.70 7.02
CA PRO A 311 7.50 4.70 8.02
C PRO A 311 7.94 4.29 9.43
N PRO A 312 8.21 5.24 10.36
CA PRO A 312 8.66 4.96 11.73
C PRO A 312 7.72 4.07 12.55
N ALA A 313 6.43 4.04 12.19
CA ALA A 313 5.45 3.15 12.83
C ALA A 313 5.77 1.66 12.60
N ASN A 314 6.51 1.33 11.57
CA ASN A 314 7.03 -0.01 11.30
C ASN A 314 8.42 -0.19 11.92
N THR A 315 8.50 -0.09 13.24
CA THR A 315 9.72 0.04 14.03
C THR A 315 10.79 -1.02 13.75
N PHE A 316 10.37 -2.26 13.43
CA PHE A 316 11.30 -3.35 13.17
C PHE A 316 12.07 -3.14 11.85
N TRP A 317 11.40 -2.69 10.80
CA TRP A 317 11.97 -2.54 9.46
C TRP A 317 12.50 -1.13 9.16
N TYR A 318 12.13 -0.14 9.96
CA TYR A 318 12.52 1.26 9.76
C TYR A 318 14.02 1.48 10.06
N ASN A 319 14.76 1.97 9.06
CA ASN A 319 16.14 2.38 9.23
C ASN A 319 16.25 3.89 9.47
N SER A 320 16.35 4.29 10.73
CA SER A 320 16.48 5.70 11.13
C SER A 320 17.85 6.34 10.80
N ALA A 321 18.84 5.54 10.36
CA ALA A 321 20.16 6.06 9.98
C ALA A 321 20.16 6.67 8.58
N VAL A 322 19.19 6.31 7.74
CA VAL A 322 19.08 6.85 6.37
C VAL A 322 18.71 8.32 6.43
N LYS A 323 19.46 9.14 5.70
CA LYS A 323 19.28 10.59 5.63
C LYS A 323 18.82 11.05 4.26
N THR A 324 18.03 12.12 4.23
CA THR A 324 17.65 12.76 2.97
C THR A 324 18.72 13.71 2.47
N ILE A 325 18.87 13.82 1.16
CA ILE A 325 19.75 14.82 0.57
C ILE A 325 19.24 16.22 0.97
N GLY A 326 20.14 17.04 1.53
CA GLY A 326 19.83 18.37 2.01
C GLY A 326 19.23 18.43 3.43
N GLU A 327 19.17 17.32 4.17
CA GLU A 327 18.69 17.34 5.56
C GLU A 327 19.47 18.34 6.42
N GLY A 328 18.75 19.13 7.20
CA GLY A 328 19.31 20.15 8.08
C GLY A 328 19.78 21.42 7.39
N LEU A 329 19.77 21.50 6.06
CA LEU A 329 20.14 22.69 5.32
C LEU A 329 18.97 23.71 5.25
N ASN A 330 19.30 25.01 5.33
CA ASN A 330 18.33 26.06 5.00
C ASN A 330 18.07 26.14 3.48
N MET A 331 17.04 26.86 3.07
CA MET A 331 16.63 26.89 1.66
C MET A 331 17.69 27.44 0.71
N GLY A 332 18.50 28.41 1.14
CA GLY A 332 19.63 28.92 0.36
C GLY A 332 20.71 27.85 0.14
N GLU A 333 21.04 27.11 1.18
CA GLU A 333 22.01 26.00 1.11
C GLU A 333 21.49 24.85 0.25
N ARG A 334 20.18 24.55 0.30
CA ARG A 334 19.53 23.56 -0.56
C ARG A 334 19.63 23.95 -2.05
N TYR A 335 19.37 25.22 -2.39
CA TYR A 335 19.58 25.71 -3.76
C TYR A 335 21.03 25.58 -4.19
N ALA A 336 21.99 25.98 -3.35
CA ALA A 336 23.40 25.89 -3.66
C ALA A 336 23.85 24.43 -3.89
N LEU A 337 23.37 23.50 -3.07
CA LEU A 337 23.62 22.07 -3.22
C LEU A 337 23.05 21.54 -4.55
N ALA A 338 21.78 21.86 -4.86
CA ALA A 338 21.14 21.43 -6.10
C ALA A 338 21.87 21.94 -7.34
N ILE A 339 22.28 23.22 -7.35
CA ILE A 339 23.08 23.81 -8.43
C ILE A 339 24.44 23.09 -8.57
N SER A 340 25.08 22.79 -7.45
CA SER A 340 26.36 22.06 -7.44
C SER A 340 26.23 20.67 -8.05
N LEU A 341 25.18 19.92 -7.70
CA LEU A 341 24.89 18.59 -8.25
C LEU A 341 24.64 18.65 -9.75
N LEU A 342 23.84 19.60 -10.22
CA LEU A 342 23.59 19.80 -11.64
C LEU A 342 24.88 20.15 -12.41
N LYS A 343 25.72 21.06 -11.87
CA LYS A 343 27.02 21.39 -12.45
C LYS A 343 27.97 20.19 -12.52
N LYS A 344 28.01 19.39 -11.47
CA LYS A 344 28.80 18.15 -11.42
C LYS A 344 28.41 17.18 -12.54
N ALA A 345 27.13 17.10 -12.86
CA ALA A 345 26.61 16.29 -13.95
C ALA A 345 26.75 16.94 -15.35
N GLY A 346 27.31 18.14 -15.43
CA GLY A 346 27.54 18.82 -16.70
C GLY A 346 26.40 19.70 -17.20
N PHE A 347 25.37 19.94 -16.38
CA PHE A 347 24.30 20.89 -16.72
C PHE A 347 24.82 22.33 -16.73
N LYS A 348 24.26 23.16 -17.62
CA LYS A 348 24.60 24.56 -17.79
C LYS A 348 23.32 25.38 -17.97
N TRP A 349 23.40 26.69 -17.73
CA TRP A 349 22.29 27.61 -17.91
C TRP A 349 22.63 28.70 -18.93
N ASP A 350 21.64 29.25 -19.60
CA ASP A 350 21.78 30.50 -20.33
C ASP A 350 21.90 31.69 -19.36
N THR A 351 21.11 31.65 -18.26
CA THR A 351 21.27 32.56 -17.12
C THR A 351 21.44 31.71 -15.86
N GLU A 352 22.64 31.70 -15.31
CA GLU A 352 22.93 30.93 -14.10
C GLU A 352 22.21 31.50 -12.89
N PRO A 353 21.59 30.68 -12.03
CA PRO A 353 20.97 31.17 -10.80
C PRO A 353 22.04 31.67 -9.82
N VAL A 354 21.73 32.81 -9.14
CA VAL A 354 22.58 33.36 -8.09
C VAL A 354 21.87 33.23 -6.75
N ILE A 355 22.52 32.56 -5.81
CA ILE A 355 21.98 32.27 -4.48
C ILE A 355 22.85 32.90 -3.40
N ASP A 356 22.23 33.59 -2.46
CA ASP A 356 22.83 34.04 -1.23
C ASP A 356 22.40 33.11 -0.08
N THR A 357 23.29 32.21 0.32
CA THR A 357 23.02 31.21 1.36
C THR A 357 22.86 31.80 2.76
N LYS A 358 23.28 33.06 2.95
CA LYS A 358 23.15 33.77 4.22
C LYS A 358 21.81 34.51 4.36
N ASP A 359 21.16 34.82 3.25
CA ASP A 359 19.83 35.42 3.26
C ASP A 359 18.75 34.31 3.33
N THR A 360 18.39 33.95 4.54
CA THR A 360 17.41 32.87 4.78
C THR A 360 15.98 33.24 4.36
N LYS A 361 15.68 34.53 4.16
CA LYS A 361 14.34 34.98 3.75
C LYS A 361 14.20 35.06 2.23
N ASN A 362 15.21 35.59 1.55
CA ASN A 362 15.20 35.79 0.10
C ASN A 362 16.51 35.28 -0.53
N PRO A 363 16.80 33.97 -0.50
CA PRO A 363 18.09 33.45 -0.93
C PRO A 363 18.33 33.62 -2.44
N VAL A 364 17.28 33.62 -3.27
CA VAL A 364 17.39 33.70 -4.74
C VAL A 364 17.59 35.15 -5.17
N LYS A 365 18.79 35.49 -5.66
CA LYS A 365 19.11 36.81 -6.19
C LYS A 365 18.91 36.89 -7.70
N THR A 366 19.13 35.79 -8.40
CA THR A 366 18.85 35.62 -9.83
C THR A 366 18.21 34.26 -10.05
N VAL A 367 17.05 34.23 -10.73
CA VAL A 367 16.37 33.01 -11.12
C VAL A 367 17.10 32.40 -12.32
N GLY A 368 17.39 31.10 -12.26
CA GLY A 368 17.99 30.35 -13.36
C GLY A 368 17.09 30.29 -14.59
N LYS A 369 17.69 30.33 -15.80
CA LYS A 369 16.96 30.20 -17.07
C LYS A 369 17.75 29.41 -18.11
N GLY A 370 17.02 28.68 -18.97
CA GLY A 370 17.60 27.98 -20.11
C GLY A 370 18.54 26.87 -19.67
N LEU A 371 18.08 26.00 -18.76
CA LEU A 371 18.85 24.83 -18.34
C LEU A 371 19.10 23.89 -19.53
N LYS A 372 20.36 23.53 -19.73
CA LYS A 372 20.83 22.59 -20.76
C LYS A 372 21.43 21.36 -20.11
N GLY A 373 21.15 20.20 -20.69
CA GLY A 373 21.73 18.94 -20.24
C GLY A 373 23.22 18.81 -20.56
N PRO A 374 23.86 17.73 -20.09
CA PRO A 374 25.29 17.44 -20.40
C PRO A 374 25.57 17.33 -21.89
N ASP A 375 24.59 16.96 -22.71
CA ASP A 375 24.64 16.91 -24.15
C ASP A 375 24.54 18.30 -24.82
N GLY A 376 24.40 19.36 -24.05
CA GLY A 376 24.27 20.74 -24.50
C GLY A 376 22.88 21.12 -25.04
N LYS A 377 21.92 20.20 -25.06
CA LYS A 377 20.55 20.48 -25.49
C LYS A 377 19.73 21.10 -24.38
N PRO A 378 18.76 21.96 -24.69
CA PRO A 378 17.81 22.46 -23.71
C PRO A 378 17.07 21.30 -23.03
N VAL A 379 16.94 21.35 -21.70
CA VAL A 379 16.07 20.44 -20.97
C VAL A 379 14.62 20.80 -21.34
N PRO A 380 13.81 19.85 -21.82
CA PRO A 380 12.42 20.12 -22.15
C PRO A 380 11.61 20.45 -20.89
N THR A 381 10.44 21.05 -21.06
CA THR A 381 9.50 21.19 -19.95
C THR A 381 9.05 19.81 -19.49
N LEU A 382 9.28 19.52 -18.21
CA LEU A 382 8.96 18.24 -17.57
C LEU A 382 7.63 18.36 -16.84
N THR A 383 6.71 17.44 -17.09
CA THR A 383 5.41 17.43 -16.42
C THR A 383 5.49 16.69 -15.10
N LEU A 384 5.07 17.35 -14.02
CA LEU A 384 4.83 16.73 -12.72
C LEU A 384 3.34 16.50 -12.55
N LEU A 385 2.87 15.27 -12.75
CA LEU A 385 1.48 14.91 -12.51
C LEU A 385 1.21 14.81 -11.00
N CYS A 386 0.11 15.38 -10.54
CA CYS A 386 -0.26 15.35 -9.13
C CYS A 386 -1.78 15.32 -8.97
N PRO A 387 -2.32 14.62 -7.97
CA PRO A 387 -3.74 14.65 -7.69
C PRO A 387 -4.26 16.06 -7.43
N SER A 388 -5.53 16.28 -7.77
CA SER A 388 -6.20 17.57 -7.59
C SER A 388 -6.27 17.99 -6.11
N MET A 389 -6.42 19.29 -5.87
CA MET A 389 -6.57 19.88 -4.54
C MET A 389 -7.80 19.32 -3.80
N ASP A 390 -8.89 19.03 -4.53
CA ASP A 390 -10.13 18.52 -3.94
C ASP A 390 -10.00 17.06 -3.49
N TYR A 391 -9.15 16.27 -4.18
CA TYR A 391 -8.92 14.88 -3.81
C TYR A 391 -7.86 14.75 -2.70
N ASP A 392 -6.68 15.33 -2.90
CA ASP A 392 -5.58 15.30 -1.91
C ASP A 392 -4.84 16.63 -1.83
N PRO A 393 -5.31 17.54 -0.97
CA PRO A 393 -4.68 18.85 -0.80
C PRO A 393 -3.23 18.77 -0.31
N MET A 394 -2.85 17.71 0.42
CA MET A 394 -1.48 17.58 0.95
C MET A 394 -0.50 17.36 -0.21
N ARG A 395 -0.81 16.45 -1.13
CA ARG A 395 0.03 16.20 -2.32
C ARG A 395 0.03 17.39 -3.26
N ALA A 396 -1.13 18.01 -3.51
CA ALA A 396 -1.24 19.16 -4.40
C ALA A 396 -0.39 20.35 -3.92
N GLN A 397 -0.48 20.71 -2.63
CA GLN A 397 0.34 21.76 -2.03
C GLN A 397 1.84 21.42 -2.10
N THR A 398 2.21 20.18 -1.83
CA THR A 398 3.60 19.71 -1.96
C THR A 398 4.11 19.90 -3.39
N GLY A 399 3.31 19.51 -4.39
CA GLY A 399 3.66 19.70 -5.80
C GLY A 399 3.87 21.16 -6.18
N MET A 400 3.06 22.09 -5.66
CA MET A 400 3.22 23.52 -5.90
C MET A 400 4.56 24.05 -5.36
N TYR A 401 4.98 23.65 -4.17
CA TYR A 401 6.28 24.05 -3.63
C TYR A 401 7.44 23.44 -4.41
N ILE A 402 7.35 22.17 -4.80
CA ILE A 402 8.37 21.52 -5.63
C ILE A 402 8.55 22.26 -6.95
N GLU A 403 7.46 22.60 -7.64
CA GLU A 403 7.50 23.39 -8.88
C GLU A 403 8.17 24.73 -8.66
N GLN A 404 7.77 25.45 -7.60
CA GLN A 404 8.33 26.77 -7.29
C GLN A 404 9.82 26.71 -7.01
N TRP A 405 10.27 25.77 -6.18
CA TRP A 405 11.69 25.61 -5.87
C TRP A 405 12.52 25.22 -7.09
N ALA A 406 12.02 24.32 -7.91
CA ALA A 406 12.66 23.90 -9.15
C ALA A 406 12.82 25.08 -10.14
N LYS A 407 11.77 25.89 -10.31
CA LYS A 407 11.79 27.08 -11.18
C LYS A 407 12.81 28.12 -10.74
N ASN A 408 13.05 28.27 -9.44
CA ASN A 408 14.03 29.23 -8.91
C ASN A 408 15.46 28.99 -9.39
N ILE A 409 15.83 27.73 -9.62
CA ILE A 409 17.13 27.36 -10.19
C ILE A 409 17.08 27.01 -11.68
N GLY A 410 15.95 27.26 -12.32
CA GLY A 410 15.79 27.08 -13.77
C GLY A 410 15.52 25.64 -14.23
N MET A 411 15.18 24.72 -13.31
CA MET A 411 14.65 23.41 -13.71
C MET A 411 13.24 23.58 -14.28
N PRO A 412 12.98 23.17 -15.54
CA PRO A 412 11.74 23.47 -16.23
C PRO A 412 10.64 22.47 -15.88
N ILE A 413 10.25 22.43 -14.59
CA ILE A 413 9.18 21.54 -14.08
C ILE A 413 7.86 22.31 -14.11
N ASN A 414 6.81 21.67 -14.62
CA ASN A 414 5.45 22.20 -14.69
C ASN A 414 4.48 21.25 -13.99
N LEU A 415 3.84 21.73 -12.94
CA LEU A 415 2.84 20.98 -12.19
C LEU A 415 1.53 20.87 -13.00
N LYS A 416 1.02 19.66 -13.15
CA LYS A 416 -0.32 19.37 -13.70
C LYS A 416 -1.14 18.69 -12.61
N LEU A 417 -2.10 19.43 -12.02
CA LEU A 417 -3.11 18.86 -11.14
C LEU A 417 -4.18 18.16 -11.99
N THR A 418 -4.45 16.89 -11.68
CA THR A 418 -5.38 16.07 -12.46
C THR A 418 -6.05 15.02 -11.57
N ASP A 419 -6.93 14.18 -12.13
CA ASP A 419 -7.56 13.11 -11.38
C ASP A 419 -6.62 11.90 -11.20
N PHE A 420 -6.95 11.08 -10.18
CA PHE A 420 -6.14 9.92 -9.83
C PHE A 420 -6.07 8.89 -10.97
N ASN A 421 -7.18 8.68 -11.70
CA ASN A 421 -7.24 7.66 -12.75
C ASN A 421 -6.35 8.03 -13.94
N GLU A 422 -6.31 9.32 -14.34
CA GLU A 422 -5.40 9.79 -15.39
C GLU A 422 -3.94 9.52 -15.00
N ILE A 423 -3.56 9.81 -13.74
CA ILE A 423 -2.19 9.54 -13.29
C ILE A 423 -1.91 8.04 -13.32
N SER A 424 -2.84 7.22 -12.82
CA SER A 424 -2.70 5.77 -12.78
C SER A 424 -2.51 5.19 -14.18
N THR A 425 -3.38 5.53 -15.12
CA THR A 425 -3.29 5.08 -16.51
C THR A 425 -1.96 5.47 -17.15
N LYS A 426 -1.55 6.75 -17.01
CA LYS A 426 -0.27 7.21 -17.58
C LYS A 426 0.95 6.53 -16.96
N ALA A 427 0.93 6.28 -15.66
CA ALA A 427 2.08 5.73 -14.94
C ALA A 427 2.20 4.21 -15.09
N PHE A 428 1.10 3.47 -14.95
CA PHE A 428 1.13 2.01 -14.82
C PHE A 428 0.74 1.28 -16.10
N ASP A 429 -0.17 1.84 -16.92
CA ASP A 429 -0.63 1.18 -18.14
C ASP A 429 0.16 1.65 -19.36
N GLU A 430 0.28 2.98 -19.54
CA GLU A 430 0.93 3.58 -20.71
C GLU A 430 2.45 3.78 -20.53
N VAL A 431 2.94 3.89 -19.29
CA VAL A 431 4.32 4.29 -18.93
C VAL A 431 4.72 5.62 -19.61
N ASP A 432 3.73 6.49 -19.84
CA ASP A 432 3.87 7.79 -20.51
C ASP A 432 3.77 8.96 -19.53
N PHE A 433 4.84 9.18 -18.78
CA PHE A 433 4.98 10.27 -17.80
C PHE A 433 6.44 10.71 -17.71
N ASP A 434 6.67 11.92 -17.17
CA ASP A 434 7.99 12.37 -16.74
C ASP A 434 8.16 12.14 -15.25
N MET A 435 7.25 12.71 -14.45
CA MET A 435 7.21 12.59 -12.99
C MET A 435 5.77 12.59 -12.49
N PHE A 436 5.53 11.96 -11.35
CA PHE A 436 4.25 12.07 -10.67
C PHE A 436 4.39 12.00 -9.15
N ILE A 437 3.41 12.56 -8.44
CA ILE A 437 3.27 12.42 -6.98
C ILE A 437 2.08 11.53 -6.69
N LEU A 438 2.32 10.39 -6.05
CA LEU A 438 1.27 9.51 -5.53
C LEU A 438 1.60 9.06 -4.10
N GLY A 439 0.97 7.99 -3.66
CA GLY A 439 1.22 7.35 -2.37
C GLY A 439 0.89 5.88 -2.41
N TRP A 440 1.62 5.12 -1.62
CA TRP A 440 1.37 3.70 -1.40
C TRP A 440 0.89 3.45 0.03
N GLY A 441 -0.10 2.57 0.17
CA GLY A 441 -0.28 1.76 1.37
C GLY A 441 0.59 0.51 1.21
N ILE A 442 1.29 0.11 2.26
CA ILE A 442 2.28 -0.95 2.19
C ILE A 442 2.01 -2.03 3.24
N PRO A 443 2.33 -3.29 2.97
CA PRO A 443 2.29 -4.33 3.99
C PRO A 443 3.38 -4.10 5.05
N ARG A 444 3.20 -4.70 6.23
CA ARG A 444 4.16 -4.60 7.34
C ARG A 444 5.50 -5.23 7.00
N VAL A 445 5.51 -6.37 6.33
CA VAL A 445 6.72 -7.04 5.84
C VAL A 445 7.06 -6.43 4.47
N PRO A 446 8.31 -5.98 4.24
CA PRO A 446 8.65 -5.17 3.08
C PRO A 446 8.85 -5.97 1.77
N THR A 447 7.96 -6.90 1.47
CA THR A 447 7.93 -7.67 0.20
C THR A 447 7.81 -6.77 -1.03
N TYR A 448 7.17 -5.60 -0.86
CA TYR A 448 7.00 -4.59 -1.91
C TYR A 448 8.31 -3.95 -2.42
N PHE A 449 9.44 -4.19 -1.76
CA PHE A 449 10.75 -3.77 -2.29
C PHE A 449 11.03 -4.45 -3.62
N LYS A 450 10.63 -5.70 -3.78
CA LYS A 450 10.69 -6.41 -5.05
C LYS A 450 9.74 -5.79 -6.06
N ASP A 451 8.46 -5.66 -5.70
CA ASP A 451 7.43 -5.21 -6.63
C ASP A 451 7.71 -3.82 -7.21
N PHE A 452 8.18 -2.89 -6.36
CA PHE A 452 8.32 -1.48 -6.77
C PHE A 452 9.67 -1.13 -7.40
N TRP A 453 10.75 -1.88 -7.11
CA TRP A 453 12.09 -1.44 -7.53
C TRP A 453 13.01 -2.54 -8.04
N HIS A 454 12.71 -3.81 -7.86
CA HIS A 454 13.53 -4.88 -8.44
C HIS A 454 13.40 -4.85 -9.97
N SER A 455 14.52 -5.06 -10.68
CA SER A 455 14.57 -4.95 -12.15
C SER A 455 13.65 -5.95 -12.87
N SER A 456 13.35 -7.10 -12.26
CA SER A 456 12.41 -8.09 -12.80
C SER A 456 10.95 -7.62 -12.82
N GLN A 457 10.62 -6.49 -12.17
CA GLN A 457 9.27 -5.98 -12.01
C GLN A 457 9.02 -4.67 -12.79
N MET A 458 9.75 -4.45 -13.88
CA MET A 458 9.56 -3.25 -14.70
C MET A 458 8.19 -3.24 -15.37
N ALA A 459 7.48 -2.10 -15.27
CA ALA A 459 6.23 -1.87 -16.00
C ALA A 459 6.44 -2.00 -17.52
N PRO A 460 5.43 -2.44 -18.30
CA PRO A 460 4.02 -2.55 -17.89
C PRO A 460 3.64 -3.87 -17.19
N GLU A 461 4.52 -4.85 -17.08
CA GLU A 461 4.17 -6.15 -16.49
C GLU A 461 4.19 -6.14 -14.95
N GLY A 462 4.92 -5.20 -14.32
CA GLY A 462 5.08 -5.06 -12.88
C GLY A 462 4.92 -3.64 -12.38
N PHE A 463 5.22 -3.43 -11.08
CA PHE A 463 5.06 -2.13 -10.43
C PHE A 463 6.33 -1.28 -10.39
N ASN A 464 7.46 -1.73 -10.96
CA ASN A 464 8.64 -0.90 -11.11
C ASN A 464 8.44 0.11 -12.25
N VAL A 465 7.52 1.05 -12.05
CA VAL A 465 7.19 2.09 -13.02
C VAL A 465 8.33 3.07 -13.32
N PRO A 466 9.29 3.35 -12.39
CA PRO A 466 10.48 4.12 -12.72
C PRO A 466 11.34 3.51 -13.84
N GLY A 467 11.30 2.19 -14.01
CA GLY A 467 12.28 1.47 -14.81
C GLY A 467 13.66 1.47 -14.15
N TYR A 468 13.69 1.36 -12.84
CA TYR A 468 14.91 1.29 -12.03
C TYR A 468 15.57 -0.06 -12.17
N ALA A 469 16.88 -0.07 -12.32
CA ALA A 469 17.69 -1.28 -12.30
C ALA A 469 19.02 -0.98 -11.58
N ASN A 470 19.27 -1.71 -10.50
CA ASN A 470 20.52 -1.69 -9.78
C ASN A 470 20.83 -3.12 -9.30
N PRO A 471 21.88 -3.78 -9.83
CA PRO A 471 22.19 -5.17 -9.45
C PRO A 471 22.50 -5.37 -7.96
N GLU A 472 23.04 -4.37 -7.27
CA GLU A 472 23.29 -4.44 -5.83
C GLU A 472 21.98 -4.41 -5.04
N PHE A 473 21.04 -3.54 -5.43
CA PHE A 473 19.71 -3.50 -4.86
C PHE A 473 18.95 -4.81 -5.11
N ASP A 474 19.00 -5.32 -6.35
CA ASP A 474 18.33 -6.57 -6.71
C ASP A 474 18.85 -7.73 -5.86
N ALA A 475 20.17 -7.81 -5.69
CA ALA A 475 20.79 -8.85 -4.85
C ALA A 475 20.34 -8.78 -3.37
N LEU A 476 20.21 -7.58 -2.80
CA LEU A 476 19.70 -7.40 -1.44
C LEU A 476 18.22 -7.80 -1.29
N VAL A 477 17.42 -7.52 -2.29
CA VAL A 477 16.01 -7.94 -2.31
C VAL A 477 15.90 -9.47 -2.43
N ASP A 478 16.75 -10.09 -3.24
CA ASP A 478 16.83 -11.53 -3.33
C ASP A 478 17.30 -12.14 -1.98
N GLU A 479 18.33 -11.57 -1.33
CA GLU A 479 18.78 -11.99 0.00
C GLU A 479 17.65 -11.92 1.04
N PHE A 480 16.85 -10.85 1.03
CA PHE A 480 15.66 -10.75 1.86
C PHE A 480 14.66 -11.91 1.62
N GLU A 481 14.41 -12.29 0.36
CA GLU A 481 13.50 -13.38 0.04
C GLU A 481 14.00 -14.74 0.56
N TYR A 482 15.31 -14.96 0.53
CA TYR A 482 15.94 -16.21 0.97
C TYR A 482 16.13 -16.31 2.49
N ALA A 483 16.09 -15.19 3.21
CA ALA A 483 16.35 -15.15 4.65
C ALA A 483 15.43 -16.13 5.42
N ASP A 484 16.02 -16.86 6.37
CA ASP A 484 15.32 -17.84 7.17
C ASP A 484 14.54 -17.22 8.34
N ASP A 485 14.96 -16.03 8.78
CA ASP A 485 14.32 -15.29 9.85
C ASP A 485 14.31 -13.77 9.59
N PHE A 486 13.52 -13.05 10.37
CA PHE A 486 13.38 -11.60 10.25
C PHE A 486 14.66 -10.82 10.60
N THR A 487 15.56 -11.38 11.40
CA THR A 487 16.81 -10.69 11.79
C THR A 487 17.76 -10.64 10.60
N GLU A 488 17.86 -11.75 9.88
CA GLU A 488 18.63 -11.86 8.65
C GLU A 488 18.02 -10.98 7.55
N ALA A 489 16.73 -11.15 7.29
CA ALA A 489 15.98 -10.36 6.31
C ALA A 489 16.11 -8.83 6.54
N ARG A 490 16.14 -8.41 7.81
CA ARG A 490 16.25 -6.99 8.18
C ARG A 490 17.55 -6.35 7.72
N LYS A 491 18.67 -7.08 7.73
CA LYS A 491 19.97 -6.52 7.31
C LYS A 491 19.92 -6.11 5.85
N ALA A 492 19.45 -7.01 4.98
CA ALA A 492 19.33 -6.74 3.55
C ALA A 492 18.39 -5.53 3.28
N ILE A 493 17.25 -5.47 3.96
CA ILE A 493 16.32 -4.34 3.83
C ILE A 493 16.90 -3.02 4.35
N PHE A 494 17.75 -3.04 5.38
CA PHE A 494 18.40 -1.82 5.87
C PHE A 494 19.38 -1.25 4.85
N GLU A 495 20.16 -2.09 4.18
CA GLU A 495 21.08 -1.70 3.11
C GLU A 495 20.31 -1.25 1.86
N ALA A 496 19.24 -1.98 1.47
CA ALA A 496 18.40 -1.61 0.36
C ALA A 496 17.72 -0.22 0.54
N GLN A 497 17.31 0.14 1.77
CA GLN A 497 16.79 1.49 2.07
C GLN A 497 17.83 2.58 1.79
N GLN A 498 19.12 2.33 2.09
CA GLN A 498 20.19 3.29 1.83
C GLN A 498 20.40 3.48 0.33
N ILE A 499 20.42 2.38 -0.44
CA ILE A 499 20.57 2.45 -1.91
C ILE A 499 19.42 3.25 -2.53
N LEU A 500 18.17 3.01 -2.12
CA LEU A 500 17.02 3.76 -2.62
C LEU A 500 17.09 5.26 -2.30
N ALA A 501 17.60 5.61 -1.11
CA ALA A 501 17.79 7.01 -0.72
C ALA A 501 18.90 7.72 -1.52
N ASP A 502 19.90 6.98 -2.01
CA ASP A 502 20.99 7.49 -2.81
C ASP A 502 20.63 7.57 -4.30
N ASP A 503 19.96 6.54 -4.84
CA ASP A 503 19.62 6.43 -6.26
C ASP A 503 18.36 7.17 -6.64
N LEU A 504 17.44 7.30 -5.71
CA LEU A 504 16.18 8.06 -5.85
C LEU A 504 15.34 7.65 -7.07
N PRO A 505 14.98 6.37 -7.25
CA PRO A 505 13.91 6.04 -8.20
C PRO A 505 12.58 6.70 -7.78
N TYR A 506 12.38 6.81 -6.46
CA TYR A 506 11.39 7.66 -5.82
C TYR A 506 12.08 8.66 -4.88
N ILE A 507 11.62 9.90 -4.85
CA ILE A 507 11.86 10.80 -3.73
C ILE A 507 10.75 10.54 -2.72
N ILE A 508 11.07 9.88 -1.62
CA ILE A 508 10.13 9.68 -0.53
C ILE A 508 9.90 11.02 0.18
N LEU A 509 8.65 11.39 0.39
CA LEU A 509 8.27 12.71 0.89
C LEU A 509 7.90 12.66 2.38
N PHE A 510 6.79 12.01 2.69
CA PHE A 510 6.26 11.92 4.04
C PHE A 510 5.28 10.77 4.20
N THR A 511 4.97 10.45 5.45
CA THR A 511 3.78 9.69 5.85
C THR A 511 2.83 10.60 6.63
N ASN A 512 1.54 10.29 6.60
CA ASN A 512 0.54 10.98 7.38
C ASN A 512 -0.28 9.98 8.19
N PRO A 513 -0.77 10.34 9.40
CA PRO A 513 -1.68 9.47 10.12
C PRO A 513 -2.99 9.32 9.37
N MET A 514 -3.62 8.16 9.52
CA MET A 514 -5.00 7.93 9.11
C MET A 514 -5.92 8.56 10.16
N VAL A 515 -6.58 9.64 9.79
CA VAL A 515 -7.57 10.31 10.65
C VAL A 515 -8.96 9.93 10.17
N GLU A 516 -9.75 9.36 11.08
CA GLU A 516 -11.08 8.82 10.79
C GLU A 516 -12.11 9.37 11.77
N ALA A 517 -13.36 9.43 11.36
CA ALA A 517 -14.44 9.90 12.19
C ALA A 517 -15.67 9.02 12.08
N TYR A 518 -16.29 8.74 13.22
CA TYR A 518 -17.52 7.96 13.31
C TYR A 518 -18.43 8.44 14.45
N ARG A 519 -19.72 8.12 14.32
CA ARG A 519 -20.71 8.47 15.33
C ARG A 519 -20.62 7.50 16.52
N THR A 520 -20.88 8.01 17.74
CA THR A 520 -20.90 7.20 18.95
C THR A 520 -22.09 6.23 19.02
N THR A 521 -22.99 6.26 18.02
CA THR A 521 -24.03 5.25 17.81
C THR A 521 -23.50 3.91 17.33
N ILE A 522 -22.23 3.86 16.95
CA ILE A 522 -21.52 2.63 16.58
C ILE A 522 -20.25 2.48 17.40
N GLN A 523 -19.79 1.24 17.51
CA GLN A 523 -18.55 0.87 18.19
C GLN A 523 -17.81 -0.19 17.36
N PHE A 524 -16.51 0.03 17.15
CA PHE A 524 -15.59 -0.97 16.63
C PHE A 524 -14.98 -1.79 17.77
N PRO A 525 -14.51 -3.03 17.54
CA PRO A 525 -13.82 -3.85 18.55
C PRO A 525 -12.64 -3.12 19.21
N PHE A 526 -11.91 -2.36 18.42
CA PHE A 526 -10.86 -1.41 18.82
C PHE A 526 -10.75 -0.34 17.73
N ASP A 527 -10.16 0.80 18.03
CA ASP A 527 -9.98 1.92 17.09
C ASP A 527 -8.59 2.55 17.16
N ASN A 528 -7.72 2.02 18.00
CA ASN A 528 -6.29 2.30 18.02
C ASN A 528 -5.57 1.16 17.29
N VAL A 529 -5.32 1.34 16.02
CA VAL A 529 -4.82 0.28 15.14
C VAL A 529 -3.97 0.87 14.01
N LEU A 530 -2.87 0.19 13.70
CA LEU A 530 -2.02 0.54 12.55
C LEU A 530 -2.85 0.48 11.26
N ASP A 531 -2.72 1.47 10.39
CA ASP A 531 -3.49 1.72 9.16
C ASP A 531 -4.94 2.18 9.35
N GLY A 532 -5.34 2.49 10.58
CA GLY A 532 -6.69 2.92 10.85
C GLY A 532 -7.73 1.80 10.82
N ILE A 533 -8.96 2.16 11.13
CA ILE A 533 -10.10 1.24 11.17
C ILE A 533 -10.34 0.62 9.78
N GLN A 534 -10.27 1.44 8.74
CA GLN A 534 -10.53 1.01 7.37
C GLN A 534 -9.41 0.14 6.77
N GLY A 535 -8.19 0.28 7.25
CA GLY A 535 -7.05 -0.50 6.78
C GLY A 535 -6.88 -1.85 7.48
N TYR A 536 -7.56 -2.07 8.61
CA TYR A 536 -7.48 -3.33 9.32
C TYR A 536 -8.56 -4.29 8.83
N TYR A 537 -8.13 -5.41 8.25
CA TYR A 537 -9.03 -6.42 7.67
C TYR A 537 -10.10 -6.90 8.66
N GLY A 538 -11.35 -6.86 8.22
CA GLY A 538 -12.52 -7.31 8.98
C GLY A 538 -12.96 -6.37 10.12
N LEU A 539 -12.24 -5.29 10.42
CA LEU A 539 -12.61 -4.39 11.51
C LEU A 539 -13.90 -3.61 11.24
N PRO A 540 -14.12 -3.02 10.04
CA PRO A 540 -15.40 -2.38 9.71
C PRO A 540 -16.60 -3.33 9.75
N GLU A 541 -16.38 -4.60 9.42
CA GLU A 541 -17.41 -5.64 9.41
C GLU A 541 -17.80 -6.13 10.81
N ASN A 542 -16.95 -5.87 11.81
CA ASN A 542 -17.18 -6.19 13.22
C ASN A 542 -17.79 -5.01 14.00
N VAL A 543 -18.31 -4.01 13.32
CA VAL A 543 -18.99 -2.87 13.92
C VAL A 543 -20.25 -3.31 14.65
N LYS A 544 -20.52 -2.69 15.83
CA LYS A 544 -21.73 -2.89 16.62
C LYS A 544 -22.50 -1.58 16.72
N ARG A 545 -23.83 -1.65 16.77
CA ARG A 545 -24.62 -0.52 17.24
C ARG A 545 -24.55 -0.42 18.76
N VAL A 546 -24.40 0.79 19.24
CA VAL A 546 -24.50 1.13 20.67
C VAL A 546 -25.93 1.59 20.90
N GLN A 547 -26.60 0.97 21.87
CA GLN A 547 -27.98 1.31 22.27
C GLN A 547 -28.03 2.62 23.05
#